data_b2bb7f960dd848646272032aa4c88d0f
#
_entry.id   b2bb7f960dd848646272032aa4c88d0f
#
_cell.length_a   1.000
_cell.length_b   1.000
_cell.length_c   1.000
_cell.angle_alpha   90.00
_cell.angle_beta   90.00
_cell.angle_gamma   90.00
#
_symmetry.space_group_name_H-M   'P 1'
#
loop_
_entity.id
_entity.type
_entity.pdbx_description
1 polymer ?
#
loop_
_entity_poly.entity_id
_entity_poly.type
_entity_poly.pdbx_seq_one_letter_code
_entity_poly.pdbx_strand_id
1 'polypeptide(L)'
;MANQKSEAALLKKVWDIANVLAAAGVGFTDYITQLTYILFLKMDEEKEELGLTSTVPEGYKWRDLVGLSGTDLVEKYEDILKELSKDDGLIGTIFTRAVNKIDRPVMLAKVIEMVGEENWYMMEGDFKGAIYESILEKNGQDKKSGAGQYFTPRALIKAIVEVVNPKIGETVADPCCGTAGFLLCAYDHMKDQSRDMEKQQFLKNDALFGADNTSLVVTLASMNLYLHDIGVNKSPIAYQDSLIDTSDKMYDVVMTNPPFGTRPQGSVEVSVNRPEFIKTSDNQVNFLQHIMSIVKTGGRVGVVLPDSVLTDTGATERVREKLMKEFNLHTILRLPTGIFYANGVKTNVLFFDKGEPTKDIWVYDYRTGIKHTMATKPMTREHLQEFVDCYCSGHESDRVQLYSEENPNGRWRCFFEEEVKNAVNLDFKWLDLEEKDKRTIAEVLEDMQAESDGIAEAVSRLKELLGGIEL
;
A
#
# COMPACT_ATOMS: atom_id res chain seq x y z
N MET A 1 -11.00 -26.96 -24.53
CA MET A 1 -10.09 -25.80 -24.45
C MET A 1 -10.96 -24.59 -24.10
N ALA A 2 -11.07 -24.27 -22.80
CA ALA A 2 -11.78 -23.08 -22.35
C ALA A 2 -10.96 -21.85 -22.81
N ASN A 3 -11.64 -20.92 -23.48
CA ASN A 3 -11.07 -19.70 -24.02
C ASN A 3 -10.59 -18.84 -22.84
N GLN A 4 -9.30 -18.86 -22.50
CA GLN A 4 -8.72 -17.94 -21.53
C GLN A 4 -8.85 -16.54 -22.09
N LYS A 5 -9.78 -15.77 -21.56
CA LYS A 5 -9.87 -14.33 -21.85
C LYS A 5 -8.56 -13.67 -21.42
N SER A 6 -8.03 -12.78 -22.24
CA SER A 6 -6.81 -12.04 -21.90
C SER A 6 -7.04 -11.13 -20.67
N GLU A 7 -5.98 -10.90 -19.91
CA GLU A 7 -5.95 -9.96 -18.77
C GLU A 7 -6.66 -8.63 -19.09
N ALA A 8 -6.37 -8.05 -20.24
CA ALA A 8 -6.99 -6.82 -20.69
C ALA A 8 -8.52 -6.92 -20.86
N ALA A 9 -9.05 -8.09 -21.26
CA ALA A 9 -10.49 -8.29 -21.43
C ALA A 9 -11.21 -8.36 -20.07
N LEU A 10 -10.60 -8.98 -19.07
CA LEU A 10 -11.15 -9.08 -17.73
C LEU A 10 -11.05 -7.75 -16.95
N LEU A 11 -9.93 -7.04 -17.10
CA LEU A 11 -9.80 -5.67 -16.60
C LEU A 11 -10.90 -4.76 -17.18
N LYS A 12 -11.13 -4.86 -18.49
CA LYS A 12 -12.24 -4.15 -19.13
C LYS A 12 -13.59 -4.51 -18.50
N LYS A 13 -13.84 -5.81 -18.27
CA LYS A 13 -15.09 -6.28 -17.63
C LYS A 13 -15.30 -5.69 -16.23
N VAL A 14 -14.25 -5.66 -15.41
CA VAL A 14 -14.30 -5.03 -14.08
C VAL A 14 -14.66 -3.55 -14.19
N TRP A 15 -14.09 -2.84 -15.18
CA TRP A 15 -14.43 -1.44 -15.40
C TRP A 15 -15.84 -1.25 -15.94
N ASP A 16 -16.34 -2.15 -16.79
CA ASP A 16 -17.72 -2.12 -17.25
C ASP A 16 -18.70 -2.29 -16.07
N ILE A 17 -18.39 -3.19 -15.13
CA ILE A 17 -19.18 -3.35 -13.89
C ILE A 17 -19.11 -2.09 -13.00
N ALA A 18 -17.92 -1.53 -12.83
CA ALA A 18 -17.72 -0.30 -12.07
C ALA A 18 -18.51 0.88 -12.67
N ASN A 19 -18.57 0.99 -14.01
CA ASN A 19 -19.37 1.99 -14.70
C ASN A 19 -20.87 1.81 -14.45
N VAL A 20 -21.37 0.57 -14.36
CA VAL A 20 -22.77 0.30 -14.01
C VAL A 20 -23.07 0.82 -12.61
N LEU A 21 -22.19 0.57 -11.64
CA LEU A 21 -22.35 1.08 -10.26
C LEU A 21 -22.29 2.61 -10.20
N ALA A 22 -21.36 3.23 -10.94
CA ALA A 22 -21.26 4.67 -11.03
C ALA A 22 -22.53 5.29 -11.64
N ALA A 23 -23.11 4.67 -12.68
CA ALA A 23 -24.37 5.09 -13.30
C ALA A 23 -25.57 4.91 -12.35
N ALA A 24 -25.46 4.03 -11.36
CA ALA A 24 -26.45 3.87 -10.29
C ALA A 24 -26.38 4.98 -9.23
N GLY A 25 -25.41 5.90 -9.33
CA GLY A 25 -25.19 6.97 -8.35
C GLY A 25 -24.34 6.54 -7.16
N VAL A 26 -23.74 5.34 -7.19
CA VAL A 26 -22.86 4.86 -6.15
C VAL A 26 -21.52 5.60 -6.24
N GLY A 27 -21.10 6.21 -5.13
CA GLY A 27 -19.82 6.92 -5.07
C GLY A 27 -18.63 6.01 -5.35
N PHE A 28 -17.53 6.59 -5.82
CA PHE A 28 -16.34 5.85 -6.27
C PHE A 28 -15.82 4.85 -5.23
N THR A 29 -15.66 5.26 -3.98
CA THR A 29 -15.21 4.40 -2.87
C THR A 29 -16.23 3.30 -2.55
N ASP A 30 -17.52 3.62 -2.64
CA ASP A 30 -18.58 2.68 -2.33
C ASP A 30 -18.71 1.60 -3.41
N TYR A 31 -18.57 1.93 -4.71
CA TYR A 31 -18.71 0.91 -5.74
C TYR A 31 -17.59 -0.15 -5.69
N ILE A 32 -16.37 0.23 -5.30
CA ILE A 32 -15.28 -0.74 -5.12
C ILE A 32 -15.61 -1.70 -3.99
N THR A 33 -16.11 -1.18 -2.88
CA THR A 33 -16.53 -2.00 -1.74
C THR A 33 -17.65 -2.96 -2.14
N GLN A 34 -18.68 -2.48 -2.86
CA GLN A 34 -19.79 -3.33 -3.34
C GLN A 34 -19.31 -4.40 -4.31
N LEU A 35 -18.44 -4.03 -5.26
CA LEU A 35 -17.83 -4.99 -6.18
C LEU A 35 -17.00 -6.03 -5.44
N THR A 36 -16.25 -5.64 -4.42
CA THR A 36 -15.45 -6.56 -3.58
C THR A 36 -16.34 -7.60 -2.91
N TYR A 37 -17.47 -7.20 -2.30
CA TYR A 37 -18.38 -8.13 -1.65
C TYR A 37 -19.00 -9.12 -2.64
N ILE A 38 -19.44 -8.65 -3.81
CA ILE A 38 -20.08 -9.47 -4.83
C ILE A 38 -19.05 -10.45 -5.46
N LEU A 39 -17.83 -9.98 -5.74
CA LEU A 39 -16.74 -10.83 -6.23
C LEU A 39 -16.35 -11.91 -5.21
N PHE A 40 -16.27 -11.56 -3.92
CA PHE A 40 -15.98 -12.52 -2.86
C PHE A 40 -16.99 -13.68 -2.86
N LEU A 41 -18.28 -13.35 -2.85
CA LEU A 41 -19.36 -14.37 -2.85
C LEU A 41 -19.26 -15.28 -4.08
N LYS A 42 -19.02 -14.70 -5.27
CA LYS A 42 -18.88 -15.46 -6.51
C LYS A 42 -17.66 -16.38 -6.48
N MET A 43 -16.54 -15.90 -5.99
CA MET A 43 -15.29 -16.68 -5.93
C MET A 43 -15.36 -17.80 -4.88
N ASP A 44 -16.04 -17.57 -3.74
CA ASP A 44 -16.24 -18.61 -2.72
C ASP A 44 -17.16 -19.73 -3.25
N GLU A 45 -18.19 -19.41 -4.02
CA GLU A 45 -19.04 -20.38 -4.73
C GLU A 45 -18.23 -21.21 -5.73
N GLU A 46 -17.42 -20.58 -6.57
CA GLU A 46 -16.55 -21.25 -7.55
C GLU A 46 -15.51 -22.16 -6.87
N LYS A 47 -15.01 -21.75 -5.72
CA LYS A 47 -14.11 -22.55 -4.87
C LYS A 47 -14.81 -23.84 -4.40
N GLU A 48 -16.06 -23.72 -3.96
CA GLU A 48 -16.87 -24.88 -3.54
C GLU A 48 -17.18 -25.82 -4.71
N GLU A 49 -17.49 -25.29 -5.90
CA GLU A 49 -17.70 -26.08 -7.12
C GLU A 49 -16.48 -26.93 -7.52
N LEU A 50 -15.28 -26.49 -7.13
CA LEU A 50 -14.03 -27.24 -7.30
C LEU A 50 -13.77 -28.28 -6.21
N GLY A 51 -14.70 -28.47 -5.26
CA GLY A 51 -14.56 -29.37 -4.14
C GLY A 51 -13.69 -28.88 -3.00
N LEU A 52 -13.38 -27.58 -2.98
CA LEU A 52 -12.69 -26.93 -1.87
C LEU A 52 -13.71 -26.46 -0.82
N THR A 53 -13.26 -26.26 0.41
CA THR A 53 -14.15 -25.83 1.49
C THR A 53 -14.59 -24.38 1.29
N SER A 54 -15.92 -24.16 1.18
CA SER A 54 -16.51 -22.82 1.28
C SER A 54 -16.40 -22.31 2.72
N THR A 55 -16.18 -21.03 2.85
CA THR A 55 -16.14 -20.32 4.13
C THR A 55 -17.44 -19.58 4.42
N VAL A 56 -18.33 -19.45 3.42
CA VAL A 56 -19.63 -18.80 3.55
C VAL A 56 -20.69 -19.78 4.06
N PRO A 57 -21.48 -19.46 5.11
CA PRO A 57 -22.53 -20.30 5.63
C PRO A 57 -23.62 -20.61 4.60
N GLU A 58 -24.27 -21.79 4.74
CA GLU A 58 -25.44 -22.15 3.92
C GLU A 58 -26.56 -21.12 4.10
N GLY A 59 -27.21 -20.78 3.00
CA GLY A 59 -28.24 -19.76 2.95
C GLY A 59 -27.71 -18.31 2.79
N TYR A 60 -26.38 -18.11 2.70
CA TYR A 60 -25.76 -16.79 2.50
C TYR A 60 -24.76 -16.78 1.34
N LYS A 61 -24.85 -17.78 0.44
CA LYS A 61 -23.93 -18.00 -0.67
C LYS A 61 -24.34 -17.21 -1.92
N TRP A 62 -23.47 -17.19 -2.91
CA TRP A 62 -23.75 -16.59 -4.22
C TRP A 62 -25.02 -17.17 -4.87
N ARG A 63 -25.22 -18.50 -4.81
CA ARG A 63 -26.39 -19.19 -5.35
C ARG A 63 -27.71 -18.67 -4.78
N ASP A 64 -27.71 -18.17 -3.56
CA ASP A 64 -28.89 -17.64 -2.88
C ASP A 64 -29.30 -16.24 -3.41
N LEU A 65 -28.44 -15.57 -4.19
CA LEU A 65 -28.74 -14.31 -4.89
C LEU A 65 -29.21 -14.55 -6.33
N VAL A 66 -28.75 -15.64 -6.94
CA VAL A 66 -29.01 -15.93 -8.37
C VAL A 66 -30.50 -16.22 -8.58
N GLY A 67 -31.09 -15.50 -9.55
CA GLY A 67 -32.52 -15.64 -9.88
C GLY A 67 -33.48 -14.81 -9.04
N LEU A 68 -33.02 -14.14 -7.98
CA LEU A 68 -33.80 -13.17 -7.27
C LEU A 68 -33.89 -11.83 -8.02
N SER A 69 -34.93 -11.05 -7.78
CA SER A 69 -35.13 -9.74 -8.39
C SER A 69 -35.91 -8.82 -7.46
N GLY A 70 -35.96 -7.52 -7.77
CA GLY A 70 -36.74 -6.55 -7.00
C GLY A 70 -36.28 -6.44 -5.54
N THR A 71 -37.25 -6.30 -4.64
CA THR A 71 -37.04 -6.17 -3.19
C THR A 71 -36.41 -7.43 -2.59
N ASP A 72 -36.84 -8.61 -3.02
CA ASP A 72 -36.31 -9.88 -2.49
C ASP A 72 -34.81 -10.01 -2.69
N LEU A 73 -34.30 -9.55 -3.82
CA LEU A 73 -32.83 -9.52 -4.09
C LEU A 73 -32.11 -8.58 -3.14
N VAL A 74 -32.65 -7.37 -2.92
CA VAL A 74 -32.01 -6.37 -2.05
C VAL A 74 -32.01 -6.85 -0.61
N GLU A 75 -33.16 -7.32 -0.09
CA GLU A 75 -33.29 -7.86 1.27
C GLU A 75 -32.32 -9.04 1.50
N LYS A 76 -32.21 -9.95 0.52
CA LYS A 76 -31.29 -11.09 0.59
C LYS A 76 -29.82 -10.64 0.60
N TYR A 77 -29.46 -9.69 -0.25
CA TYR A 77 -28.11 -9.17 -0.29
C TYR A 77 -27.72 -8.46 1.03
N GLU A 78 -28.61 -7.64 1.58
CA GLU A 78 -28.41 -6.97 2.88
C GLU A 78 -28.30 -7.98 4.04
N ASP A 79 -29.09 -9.04 4.02
CA ASP A 79 -29.03 -10.12 5.01
C ASP A 79 -27.66 -10.85 4.94
N ILE A 80 -27.17 -11.14 3.74
CA ILE A 80 -25.83 -11.72 3.52
C ILE A 80 -24.74 -10.81 4.08
N LEU A 81 -24.74 -9.51 3.73
CA LEU A 81 -23.75 -8.56 4.22
C LEU A 81 -23.73 -8.51 5.76
N LYS A 82 -24.92 -8.48 6.35
CA LYS A 82 -25.09 -8.45 7.81
C LYS A 82 -24.63 -9.74 8.48
N GLU A 83 -24.92 -10.91 7.90
CA GLU A 83 -24.50 -12.20 8.48
C GLU A 83 -22.98 -12.35 8.42
N LEU A 84 -22.38 -12.14 7.25
CA LEU A 84 -20.95 -12.27 7.06
C LEU A 84 -20.12 -11.28 7.87
N SER A 85 -20.67 -10.12 8.20
CA SER A 85 -20.03 -9.13 9.08
C SER A 85 -19.87 -9.58 10.54
N LYS A 86 -20.54 -10.66 10.96
CA LYS A 86 -20.47 -11.22 12.32
C LYS A 86 -19.37 -12.26 12.50
N ASP A 87 -18.76 -12.72 11.40
CA ASP A 87 -17.67 -13.67 11.44
C ASP A 87 -16.44 -13.08 12.15
N ASP A 88 -15.77 -13.86 12.99
CA ASP A 88 -14.58 -13.41 13.74
C ASP A 88 -13.27 -13.59 12.94
N GLY A 89 -13.33 -14.15 11.75
CA GLY A 89 -12.19 -14.42 10.89
C GLY A 89 -11.96 -13.41 9.78
N LEU A 90 -11.36 -13.90 8.68
CA LEU A 90 -11.08 -13.08 7.50
C LEU A 90 -12.36 -12.57 6.83
N ILE A 91 -13.43 -13.39 6.81
CA ILE A 91 -14.71 -12.99 6.23
C ILE A 91 -15.27 -11.76 6.96
N GLY A 92 -15.37 -11.80 8.29
CA GLY A 92 -15.86 -10.67 9.04
C GLY A 92 -15.01 -9.41 8.86
N THR A 93 -13.72 -9.58 8.58
CA THR A 93 -12.83 -8.46 8.26
C THR A 93 -13.11 -7.90 6.86
N ILE A 94 -13.36 -8.75 5.86
CA ILE A 94 -13.78 -8.33 4.50
C ILE A 94 -15.11 -7.57 4.58
N PHE A 95 -16.06 -8.08 5.37
CA PHE A 95 -17.39 -7.50 5.52
C PHE A 95 -17.50 -6.51 6.69
N THR A 96 -16.37 -5.98 7.20
CA THR A 96 -16.38 -4.98 8.28
C THR A 96 -17.26 -3.79 7.94
N ARG A 97 -18.30 -3.57 8.75
CA ARG A 97 -19.29 -2.50 8.56
C ARG A 97 -19.95 -2.51 7.17
N ALA A 98 -20.10 -3.69 6.58
CA ALA A 98 -20.70 -3.85 5.26
C ALA A 98 -22.17 -3.35 5.26
N VAL A 99 -22.49 -2.51 4.29
CA VAL A 99 -23.85 -2.02 4.02
C VAL A 99 -24.05 -1.96 2.52
N ASN A 100 -25.28 -2.26 2.08
CA ASN A 100 -25.65 -2.09 0.69
C ASN A 100 -25.67 -0.59 0.32
N LYS A 101 -25.02 -0.24 -0.78
CA LYS A 101 -24.98 1.11 -1.35
C LYS A 101 -25.61 1.18 -2.75
N ILE A 102 -26.21 0.07 -3.19
CA ILE A 102 -26.86 -0.03 -4.49
C ILE A 102 -28.36 0.11 -4.31
N ASP A 103 -28.86 1.35 -4.34
CA ASP A 103 -30.25 1.68 -4.03
C ASP A 103 -31.26 1.10 -5.03
N ARG A 104 -30.82 0.78 -6.28
CA ARG A 104 -31.70 0.34 -7.35
C ARG A 104 -31.61 -1.18 -7.54
N PRO A 105 -32.66 -1.96 -7.25
CA PRO A 105 -32.65 -3.43 -7.39
C PRO A 105 -32.25 -3.90 -8.79
N VAL A 106 -32.67 -3.19 -9.84
CA VAL A 106 -32.31 -3.51 -11.24
C VAL A 106 -30.79 -3.41 -11.47
N MET A 107 -30.12 -2.45 -10.82
CA MET A 107 -28.68 -2.28 -10.96
C MET A 107 -27.92 -3.37 -10.17
N LEU A 108 -28.40 -3.74 -8.99
CA LEU A 108 -27.84 -4.85 -8.22
C LEU A 108 -27.95 -6.16 -9.04
N ALA A 109 -29.14 -6.44 -9.61
CA ALA A 109 -29.34 -7.61 -10.47
C ALA A 109 -28.38 -7.60 -11.68
N LYS A 110 -28.18 -6.44 -12.31
CA LYS A 110 -27.26 -6.30 -13.43
C LYS A 110 -25.81 -6.55 -13.06
N VAL A 111 -25.35 -6.05 -11.90
CA VAL A 111 -23.99 -6.31 -11.40
C VAL A 111 -23.80 -7.81 -11.11
N ILE A 112 -24.76 -8.46 -10.46
CA ILE A 112 -24.73 -9.91 -10.19
C ILE A 112 -24.68 -10.69 -11.50
N GLU A 113 -25.50 -10.35 -12.49
CA GLU A 113 -25.48 -10.96 -13.82
C GLU A 113 -24.09 -10.86 -14.46
N MET A 114 -23.54 -9.63 -14.51
CA MET A 114 -22.24 -9.36 -15.13
C MET A 114 -21.08 -10.07 -14.42
N VAL A 115 -21.09 -10.17 -13.09
CA VAL A 115 -20.13 -10.93 -12.32
C VAL A 115 -20.29 -12.42 -12.56
N GLY A 116 -21.54 -12.92 -12.66
CA GLY A 116 -21.84 -14.32 -12.89
C GLY A 116 -21.44 -14.84 -14.28
N GLU A 117 -21.23 -13.97 -15.26
CA GLU A 117 -20.80 -14.36 -16.61
C GLU A 117 -19.33 -14.84 -16.70
N GLU A 118 -18.53 -14.55 -15.67
CA GLU A 118 -17.09 -14.87 -15.66
C GLU A 118 -16.74 -15.89 -14.58
N ASN A 119 -15.60 -16.53 -14.76
CA ASN A 119 -15.01 -17.46 -13.79
C ASN A 119 -13.81 -16.76 -13.15
N TRP A 120 -13.95 -16.36 -11.89
CA TRP A 120 -12.96 -15.51 -11.19
C TRP A 120 -11.95 -16.32 -10.39
N TYR A 121 -12.35 -17.45 -9.83
CA TYR A 121 -11.49 -18.24 -8.94
C TYR A 121 -10.39 -19.00 -9.69
N MET A 122 -10.69 -19.54 -10.89
CA MET A 122 -9.75 -20.33 -11.69
C MET A 122 -8.67 -19.50 -12.41
N MET A 123 -8.68 -18.20 -12.23
CA MET A 123 -7.60 -17.35 -12.75
C MET A 123 -6.28 -17.68 -12.03
N GLU A 124 -5.17 -17.70 -12.75
CA GLU A 124 -3.84 -17.90 -12.16
C GLU A 124 -3.57 -16.87 -11.05
N GLY A 125 -2.91 -17.28 -9.95
CA GLY A 125 -2.82 -16.50 -8.72
C GLY A 125 -2.32 -15.06 -8.89
N ASP A 126 -1.29 -14.84 -9.71
CA ASP A 126 -0.76 -13.49 -9.99
C ASP A 126 -1.77 -12.58 -10.70
N PHE A 127 -2.71 -13.18 -11.43
CA PHE A 127 -3.69 -12.44 -12.22
C PHE A 127 -4.87 -11.92 -11.37
N LYS A 128 -5.34 -12.69 -10.38
CA LYS A 128 -6.38 -12.24 -9.43
C LYS A 128 -5.92 -11.00 -8.68
N GLY A 129 -4.69 -11.05 -8.17
CA GLY A 129 -4.05 -9.93 -7.50
C GLY A 129 -3.91 -8.71 -8.42
N ALA A 130 -3.45 -8.91 -9.68
CA ALA A 130 -3.23 -7.84 -10.64
C ALA A 130 -4.53 -7.09 -11.02
N ILE A 131 -5.64 -7.81 -11.23
CA ILE A 131 -6.95 -7.17 -11.47
C ILE A 131 -7.35 -6.30 -10.27
N TYR A 132 -7.27 -6.87 -9.08
CA TYR A 132 -7.66 -6.17 -7.87
C TYR A 132 -6.74 -4.97 -7.59
N GLU A 133 -5.44 -5.14 -7.80
CA GLU A 133 -4.46 -4.05 -7.70
C GLU A 133 -4.72 -2.93 -8.72
N SER A 134 -5.11 -3.27 -9.95
CA SER A 134 -5.44 -2.24 -10.96
C SER A 134 -6.68 -1.42 -10.57
N ILE A 135 -7.66 -2.05 -9.91
CA ILE A 135 -8.80 -1.34 -9.33
C ILE A 135 -8.33 -0.38 -8.24
N LEU A 136 -7.43 -0.85 -7.37
CA LEU A 136 -6.88 -0.06 -6.29
C LEU A 136 -5.99 1.08 -6.79
N GLU A 137 -5.14 0.82 -7.78
CA GLU A 137 -4.24 1.81 -8.39
C GLU A 137 -5.02 2.96 -9.04
N LYS A 138 -6.05 2.63 -9.82
CA LYS A 138 -6.90 3.65 -10.45
C LYS A 138 -7.71 4.43 -9.41
N ASN A 139 -8.09 3.79 -8.31
CA ASN A 139 -8.67 4.43 -7.14
C ASN A 139 -7.72 5.46 -6.52
N GLY A 140 -6.44 5.09 -6.39
CA GLY A 140 -5.40 6.00 -5.92
C GLY A 140 -5.21 7.23 -6.82
N GLN A 141 -5.49 7.15 -8.13
CA GLN A 141 -5.37 8.25 -9.08
C GLN A 141 -6.49 9.30 -8.96
N ASP A 142 -7.64 8.97 -8.38
CA ASP A 142 -8.73 9.93 -8.22
C ASP A 142 -8.47 10.87 -7.03
N LYS A 143 -7.95 12.06 -7.35
CA LYS A 143 -7.62 13.13 -6.38
C LYS A 143 -8.80 13.56 -5.51
N LYS A 144 -10.04 13.33 -5.95
CA LYS A 144 -11.25 13.75 -5.22
C LYS A 144 -11.63 12.78 -4.09
N SER A 145 -11.21 11.52 -4.18
CA SER A 145 -11.54 10.48 -3.19
C SER A 145 -10.64 10.47 -1.96
N GLY A 146 -9.48 11.15 -1.99
CA GLY A 146 -8.46 11.06 -0.94
C GLY A 146 -7.75 9.70 -0.86
N ALA A 147 -8.15 8.75 -1.69
CA ALA A 147 -7.65 7.37 -1.65
C ALA A 147 -6.19 7.21 -2.12
N GLY A 148 -5.64 8.20 -2.82
CA GLY A 148 -4.26 8.18 -3.28
C GLY A 148 -3.20 8.14 -2.16
N GLN A 149 -3.57 8.51 -0.95
CA GLN A 149 -2.67 8.42 0.22
C GLN A 149 -2.40 6.98 0.68
N TYR A 150 -3.20 6.01 0.24
CA TYR A 150 -3.11 4.60 0.65
C TYR A 150 -2.28 3.74 -0.29
N PHE A 151 -1.72 4.32 -1.33
CA PHE A 151 -1.00 3.56 -2.36
C PHE A 151 0.50 3.82 -2.31
N THR A 152 1.28 2.75 -2.11
CA THR A 152 2.74 2.75 -2.25
C THR A 152 3.12 2.01 -3.52
N PRO A 153 3.97 2.59 -4.41
CA PRO A 153 4.36 1.92 -5.64
C PRO A 153 4.94 0.53 -5.41
N ARG A 154 4.44 -0.47 -6.11
CA ARG A 154 4.90 -1.88 -5.97
C ARG A 154 6.40 -2.05 -6.21
N ALA A 155 6.97 -1.27 -7.12
CA ALA A 155 8.41 -1.25 -7.37
C ALA A 155 9.21 -0.90 -6.11
N LEU A 156 8.74 0.09 -5.35
CA LEU A 156 9.37 0.51 -4.08
C LEU A 156 9.18 -0.56 -3.00
N ILE A 157 7.96 -1.09 -2.85
CA ILE A 157 7.67 -2.14 -1.87
C ILE A 157 8.59 -3.35 -2.10
N LYS A 158 8.70 -3.83 -3.36
CA LYS A 158 9.57 -4.97 -3.71
C LYS A 158 11.04 -4.71 -3.34
N ALA A 159 11.56 -3.51 -3.63
CA ALA A 159 12.93 -3.16 -3.26
C ALA A 159 13.14 -3.11 -1.74
N ILE A 160 12.18 -2.54 -0.98
CA ILE A 160 12.25 -2.50 0.49
C ILE A 160 12.22 -3.92 1.07
N VAL A 161 11.28 -4.76 0.63
CA VAL A 161 11.17 -6.15 1.09
C VAL A 161 12.43 -6.94 0.78
N GLU A 162 13.02 -6.76 -0.41
CA GLU A 162 14.23 -7.45 -0.82
C GLU A 162 15.43 -7.10 0.07
N VAL A 163 15.62 -5.81 0.41
CA VAL A 163 16.77 -5.39 1.24
C VAL A 163 16.54 -5.66 2.73
N VAL A 164 15.32 -5.51 3.25
CA VAL A 164 14.96 -5.89 4.63
C VAL A 164 14.99 -7.41 4.81
N ASN A 165 14.69 -8.15 3.74
CA ASN A 165 14.88 -9.58 3.61
C ASN A 165 14.24 -10.41 4.74
N PRO A 166 12.90 -10.34 4.90
CA PRO A 166 12.21 -11.15 5.91
C PRO A 166 12.40 -12.64 5.67
N LYS A 167 12.60 -13.40 6.74
CA LYS A 167 12.86 -14.85 6.68
C LYS A 167 11.65 -15.64 7.11
N ILE A 168 11.44 -16.80 6.47
CA ILE A 168 10.35 -17.71 6.85
C ILE A 168 10.53 -18.15 8.31
N GLY A 169 9.48 -17.94 9.11
CA GLY A 169 9.48 -18.13 10.56
C GLY A 169 9.57 -16.83 11.35
N GLU A 170 9.85 -15.69 10.71
CA GLU A 170 9.76 -14.36 11.30
C GLU A 170 8.33 -13.80 11.21
N THR A 171 8.00 -12.89 12.12
CA THR A 171 6.76 -12.11 12.09
C THR A 171 6.98 -10.78 11.40
N VAL A 172 6.06 -10.39 10.51
CA VAL A 172 6.10 -9.15 9.73
C VAL A 172 4.88 -8.30 10.05
N ALA A 173 5.09 -7.02 10.37
CA ALA A 173 4.02 -6.07 10.64
C ALA A 173 4.03 -4.87 9.70
N ASP A 174 2.82 -4.42 9.36
CA ASP A 174 2.54 -3.13 8.72
C ASP A 174 1.41 -2.42 9.51
N PRO A 175 1.74 -1.51 10.43
CA PRO A 175 0.77 -0.87 11.32
C PRO A 175 -0.12 0.17 10.64
N CYS A 176 0.05 0.44 9.35
CA CYS A 176 -0.82 1.28 8.51
C CYS A 176 -0.85 0.69 7.09
N CYS A 177 -1.36 -0.55 7.02
CA CYS A 177 -1.11 -1.47 5.93
C CYS A 177 -1.73 -1.08 4.58
N GLY A 178 -2.61 -0.09 4.56
CA GLY A 178 -3.29 0.24 3.32
C GLY A 178 -3.94 -1.00 2.72
N THR A 179 -3.62 -1.31 1.48
CA THR A 179 -4.12 -2.50 0.77
C THR A 179 -3.29 -3.77 0.99
N ALA A 180 -2.50 -3.83 2.06
CA ALA A 180 -1.61 -4.93 2.44
C ALA A 180 -0.44 -5.19 1.47
N GLY A 181 0.01 -4.17 0.76
CA GLY A 181 1.07 -4.29 -0.24
C GLY A 181 2.39 -4.83 0.31
N PHE A 182 2.86 -4.32 1.46
CA PHE A 182 4.06 -4.82 2.11
C PHE A 182 3.91 -6.26 2.59
N LEU A 183 2.76 -6.62 3.16
CA LEU A 183 2.49 -7.96 3.66
C LEU A 183 2.47 -9.00 2.55
N LEU A 184 1.85 -8.70 1.41
CA LEU A 184 1.84 -9.59 0.24
C LEU A 184 3.24 -9.76 -0.35
N CYS A 185 3.99 -8.68 -0.53
CA CYS A 185 5.37 -8.78 -1.02
C CYS A 185 6.26 -9.55 -0.04
N ALA A 186 6.07 -9.38 1.27
CA ALA A 186 6.78 -10.17 2.29
C ALA A 186 6.42 -11.66 2.22
N TYR A 187 5.13 -11.98 2.09
CA TYR A 187 4.68 -13.35 1.89
C TYR A 187 5.33 -13.99 0.66
N ASP A 188 5.28 -13.32 -0.49
CA ASP A 188 5.88 -13.80 -1.73
C ASP A 188 7.39 -13.99 -1.60
N HIS A 189 8.08 -13.09 -0.88
CA HIS A 189 9.50 -13.20 -0.62
C HIS A 189 9.85 -14.40 0.29
N MET A 190 8.98 -14.74 1.24
CA MET A 190 9.23 -15.79 2.24
C MET A 190 8.77 -17.18 1.80
N LYS A 191 7.69 -17.30 1.01
CA LYS A 191 7.01 -18.57 0.71
C LYS A 191 7.90 -19.66 0.10
N ASP A 192 8.89 -19.25 -0.70
CA ASP A 192 9.79 -20.18 -1.40
C ASP A 192 11.09 -20.48 -0.62
N GLN A 193 11.29 -19.86 0.54
CA GLN A 193 12.51 -20.04 1.34
C GLN A 193 12.59 -21.39 2.06
N SER A 194 11.45 -22.09 2.25
CA SER A 194 11.40 -23.39 2.92
C SER A 194 10.21 -24.22 2.41
N ARG A 195 10.38 -25.53 2.37
CA ARG A 195 9.30 -26.50 2.13
C ARG A 195 8.76 -27.13 3.42
N ASP A 196 9.22 -26.68 4.56
CA ASP A 196 8.74 -27.11 5.87
C ASP A 196 7.26 -26.72 6.06
N MET A 197 6.41 -27.72 6.29
CA MET A 197 4.96 -27.53 6.39
C MET A 197 4.55 -26.67 7.59
N GLU A 198 5.25 -26.79 8.73
CA GLU A 198 4.96 -25.97 9.91
C GLU A 198 5.27 -24.50 9.66
N LYS A 199 6.41 -24.21 9.03
CA LYS A 199 6.80 -22.87 8.63
C LYS A 199 5.85 -22.28 7.59
N GLN A 200 5.38 -23.09 6.63
CA GLN A 200 4.40 -22.65 5.64
C GLN A 200 3.04 -22.34 6.28
N GLN A 201 2.60 -23.17 7.23
CA GLN A 201 1.36 -22.90 7.98
C GLN A 201 1.48 -21.66 8.85
N PHE A 202 2.61 -21.49 9.53
CA PHE A 202 2.90 -20.28 10.30
C PHE A 202 2.88 -19.03 9.40
N LEU A 203 3.54 -19.08 8.24
CA LEU A 203 3.57 -17.97 7.28
C LEU A 203 2.17 -17.58 6.83
N LYS A 204 1.30 -18.54 6.55
CA LYS A 204 -0.08 -18.31 6.08
C LYS A 204 -1.00 -17.73 7.15
N ASN A 205 -0.83 -18.13 8.41
CA ASN A 205 -1.85 -17.89 9.43
C ASN A 205 -1.41 -16.92 10.54
N ASP A 206 -0.12 -16.83 10.86
CA ASP A 206 0.35 -16.17 12.08
C ASP A 206 1.54 -15.22 11.89
N ALA A 207 2.25 -15.30 10.76
CA ALA A 207 3.45 -14.51 10.53
C ALA A 207 3.16 -13.05 10.17
N LEU A 208 2.01 -12.76 9.55
CA LEU A 208 1.69 -11.44 9.02
C LEU A 208 0.72 -10.71 9.94
N PHE A 209 0.95 -9.41 10.10
CA PHE A 209 0.05 -8.51 10.82
C PHE A 209 -0.08 -7.18 10.09
N GLY A 210 -1.31 -6.75 9.82
CA GLY A 210 -1.64 -5.44 9.27
C GLY A 210 -2.73 -4.74 10.08
N ALA A 211 -2.70 -3.42 10.10
CA ALA A 211 -3.74 -2.61 10.70
C ALA A 211 -4.04 -1.37 9.85
N ASP A 212 -5.30 -0.99 9.80
CA ASP A 212 -5.75 0.29 9.24
C ASP A 212 -7.00 0.77 9.97
N ASN A 213 -7.20 2.08 10.05
CA ASN A 213 -8.35 2.69 10.73
C ASN A 213 -9.50 3.03 9.78
N THR A 214 -9.40 2.64 8.52
CA THR A 214 -10.39 2.90 7.49
C THR A 214 -11.05 1.59 7.05
N SER A 215 -12.35 1.42 7.30
CA SER A 215 -13.06 0.16 7.01
C SER A 215 -12.94 -0.27 5.54
N LEU A 216 -13.07 0.67 4.58
CA LEU A 216 -12.83 0.40 3.17
C LEU A 216 -11.47 -0.26 2.94
N VAL A 217 -10.42 0.34 3.49
CA VAL A 217 -9.04 -0.12 3.30
C VAL A 217 -8.83 -1.50 3.91
N VAL A 218 -9.40 -1.75 5.08
CA VAL A 218 -9.39 -3.07 5.74
C VAL A 218 -10.09 -4.13 4.89
N THR A 219 -11.26 -3.81 4.33
CA THR A 219 -11.96 -4.69 3.37
C THR A 219 -11.07 -5.04 2.18
N LEU A 220 -10.43 -4.02 1.58
CA LEU A 220 -9.57 -4.19 0.42
C LEU A 220 -8.31 -5.01 0.74
N ALA A 221 -7.66 -4.74 1.87
CA ALA A 221 -6.50 -5.49 2.35
C ALA A 221 -6.86 -6.97 2.60
N SER A 222 -7.98 -7.21 3.28
CA SER A 222 -8.44 -8.56 3.60
C SER A 222 -8.81 -9.35 2.36
N MET A 223 -9.49 -8.72 1.39
CA MET A 223 -9.78 -9.36 0.10
C MET A 223 -8.51 -9.68 -0.67
N ASN A 224 -7.52 -8.78 -0.65
CA ASN A 224 -6.24 -8.98 -1.30
C ASN A 224 -5.51 -10.21 -0.72
N LEU A 225 -5.51 -10.36 0.61
CA LEU A 225 -4.94 -11.54 1.27
C LEU A 225 -5.75 -12.83 0.99
N TYR A 226 -7.08 -12.73 0.97
CA TYR A 226 -7.96 -13.86 0.61
C TYR A 226 -7.62 -14.43 -0.77
N LEU A 227 -7.36 -13.57 -1.76
CA LEU A 227 -7.00 -13.97 -3.12
C LEU A 227 -5.69 -14.77 -3.19
N HIS A 228 -4.83 -14.65 -2.17
CA HIS A 228 -3.56 -15.36 -2.03
C HIS A 228 -3.63 -16.51 -0.99
N ASP A 229 -4.82 -16.90 -0.54
CA ASP A 229 -5.06 -17.92 0.49
C ASP A 229 -4.31 -17.66 1.82
N ILE A 230 -4.20 -16.38 2.20
CA ILE A 230 -3.53 -15.95 3.43
C ILE A 230 -4.58 -15.58 4.48
N GLY A 231 -4.42 -16.09 5.70
CA GLY A 231 -5.23 -15.70 6.85
C GLY A 231 -6.67 -16.21 6.81
N VAL A 232 -6.94 -17.29 6.09
CA VAL A 232 -8.32 -17.85 5.91
C VAL A 232 -8.97 -18.16 7.26
N ASN A 233 -8.20 -18.73 8.21
CA ASN A 233 -8.73 -19.12 9.53
C ASN A 233 -8.74 -17.97 10.53
N LYS A 234 -7.89 -16.95 10.33
CA LYS A 234 -7.75 -15.79 11.23
C LYS A 234 -7.23 -14.62 10.41
N SER A 235 -7.99 -13.54 10.40
CA SER A 235 -7.56 -12.34 9.68
C SER A 235 -6.23 -11.82 10.21
N PRO A 236 -5.23 -11.64 9.34
CA PRO A 236 -4.02 -10.91 9.72
C PRO A 236 -4.23 -9.39 9.73
N ILE A 237 -5.38 -8.91 9.26
CA ILE A 237 -5.73 -7.48 9.19
C ILE A 237 -6.67 -7.11 10.33
N ALA A 238 -6.32 -6.06 11.06
CA ALA A 238 -7.15 -5.49 12.12
C ALA A 238 -7.70 -4.12 11.70
N TYR A 239 -9.00 -3.91 11.97
CA TYR A 239 -9.61 -2.58 11.90
C TYR A 239 -9.34 -1.85 13.22
N GLN A 240 -8.29 -1.02 13.26
CA GLN A 240 -7.87 -0.31 14.46
C GLN A 240 -7.05 0.96 14.13
N ASP A 241 -7.00 1.91 15.05
CA ASP A 241 -6.03 3.01 15.02
C ASP A 241 -4.76 2.59 15.78
N SER A 242 -3.71 2.23 15.06
CA SER A 242 -2.44 1.74 15.63
C SER A 242 -1.76 2.72 16.60
N LEU A 243 -2.09 4.01 16.52
CA LEU A 243 -1.57 5.01 17.46
C LEU A 243 -2.36 5.08 18.79
N ILE A 244 -3.60 4.60 18.80
CA ILE A 244 -4.52 4.68 19.93
C ILE A 244 -4.72 3.30 20.57
N ASP A 245 -4.93 2.28 19.72
CA ASP A 245 -5.16 0.91 20.16
C ASP A 245 -3.83 0.25 20.50
N THR A 246 -3.58 0.04 21.80
CA THR A 246 -2.31 -0.49 22.29
C THR A 246 -2.29 -2.02 22.22
N SER A 247 -1.14 -2.58 21.86
CA SER A 247 -0.87 -4.01 21.89
C SER A 247 0.56 -4.24 22.37
N ASP A 248 0.76 -5.26 23.20
CA ASP A 248 2.10 -5.70 23.66
C ASP A 248 2.81 -6.58 22.62
N LYS A 249 2.21 -6.81 21.46
CA LYS A 249 2.81 -7.61 20.39
C LYS A 249 4.01 -6.89 19.81
N MET A 250 5.07 -7.65 19.64
CA MET A 250 6.31 -7.21 18.97
C MET A 250 6.62 -8.11 17.78
N TYR A 251 7.26 -7.54 16.77
CA TYR A 251 7.49 -8.19 15.48
C TYR A 251 8.98 -8.22 15.14
N ASP A 252 9.38 -9.24 14.37
CA ASP A 252 10.75 -9.38 13.90
C ASP A 252 11.08 -8.37 12.79
N VAL A 253 10.08 -8.07 11.95
CA VAL A 253 10.20 -7.14 10.83
C VAL A 253 9.01 -6.18 10.83
N VAL A 254 9.29 -4.88 10.62
CA VAL A 254 8.25 -3.86 10.39
C VAL A 254 8.55 -3.13 9.09
N MET A 255 7.61 -3.19 8.15
CA MET A 255 7.70 -2.47 6.87
C MET A 255 6.41 -1.73 6.61
N THR A 256 6.50 -0.42 6.39
CA THR A 256 5.28 0.41 6.32
C THR A 256 5.51 1.75 5.63
N ASN A 257 4.43 2.33 5.13
CA ASN A 257 4.37 3.71 4.65
C ASN A 257 3.28 4.47 5.44
N PRO A 258 3.62 5.12 6.56
CA PRO A 258 2.64 5.83 7.39
C PRO A 258 1.98 7.02 6.67
N PRO A 259 0.76 7.41 7.09
CA PRO A 259 0.13 8.63 6.58
C PRO A 259 0.95 9.87 7.01
N PHE A 260 1.16 10.81 6.06
CA PHE A 260 1.88 12.05 6.30
C PHE A 260 0.93 13.17 6.77
N GLY A 261 1.53 14.20 7.38
CA GLY A 261 0.82 15.38 7.84
C GLY A 261 0.35 15.28 9.29
N THR A 262 -0.58 16.13 9.67
CA THR A 262 -1.09 16.23 11.04
C THR A 262 -2.35 15.41 11.24
N ARG A 263 -2.58 14.92 12.45
CA ARG A 263 -3.85 14.28 12.80
C ARG A 263 -5.02 15.26 12.62
N PRO A 264 -6.19 14.75 12.18
CA PRO A 264 -7.38 15.59 12.03
C PRO A 264 -7.74 16.29 13.34
N GLN A 265 -8.25 17.51 13.24
CA GLN A 265 -8.69 18.27 14.41
C GLN A 265 -9.82 17.52 15.13
N GLY A 266 -9.73 17.40 16.45
CA GLY A 266 -10.68 16.66 17.27
C GLY A 266 -10.36 15.17 17.46
N SER A 267 -9.28 14.66 16.83
CA SER A 267 -8.79 13.32 17.11
C SER A 267 -8.27 13.21 18.56
N VAL A 268 -8.35 12.00 19.14
CA VAL A 268 -7.71 11.70 20.42
C VAL A 268 -6.21 11.95 20.33
N GLU A 269 -5.65 12.67 21.29
CA GLU A 269 -4.20 12.86 21.35
C GLU A 269 -3.50 11.52 21.61
N VAL A 270 -2.48 11.21 20.82
CA VAL A 270 -1.70 9.96 20.94
C VAL A 270 -1.07 9.85 22.34
N SER A 271 -0.57 10.95 22.89
CA SER A 271 0.03 11.01 24.22
C SER A 271 -0.90 10.61 25.38
N VAL A 272 -2.21 10.58 25.18
CA VAL A 272 -3.17 10.10 26.19
C VAL A 272 -3.05 8.60 26.39
N ASN A 273 -2.94 7.83 25.30
CA ASN A 273 -2.82 6.37 25.32
C ASN A 273 -1.36 5.89 25.27
N ARG A 274 -0.44 6.78 24.90
CA ARG A 274 1.00 6.52 24.75
C ARG A 274 1.79 7.60 25.53
N PRO A 275 1.75 7.59 26.87
CA PRO A 275 2.43 8.62 27.67
C PRO A 275 3.97 8.61 27.52
N GLU A 276 4.53 7.50 27.06
CA GLU A 276 5.95 7.32 26.77
C GLU A 276 6.39 7.99 25.45
N PHE A 277 5.43 8.41 24.60
CA PHE A 277 5.75 9.08 23.34
C PHE A 277 6.01 10.57 23.55
N ILE A 278 6.97 11.10 22.82
CA ILE A 278 7.19 12.54 22.69
C ILE A 278 5.98 13.16 22.02
N LYS A 279 5.31 14.10 22.70
CA LYS A 279 4.08 14.74 22.21
C LYS A 279 4.31 15.50 20.92
N THR A 280 3.56 15.15 19.88
CA THR A 280 3.50 15.83 18.58
C THR A 280 2.15 15.61 17.91
N SER A 281 1.75 16.54 17.03
CA SER A 281 0.59 16.39 16.17
C SER A 281 0.91 15.66 14.85
N ASP A 282 2.18 15.49 14.53
CA ASP A 282 2.61 14.93 13.24
C ASP A 282 2.44 13.42 13.20
N ASN A 283 1.63 12.93 12.26
CA ASN A 283 1.35 11.51 12.10
C ASN A 283 2.61 10.69 11.86
N GLN A 284 3.45 11.10 10.92
CA GLN A 284 4.68 10.38 10.57
C GLN A 284 5.63 10.24 11.76
N VAL A 285 5.71 11.24 12.63
CA VAL A 285 6.55 11.19 13.85
C VAL A 285 5.94 10.30 14.91
N ASN A 286 4.60 10.32 15.07
CA ASN A 286 3.89 9.40 15.96
C ASN A 286 4.03 7.95 15.49
N PHE A 287 3.88 7.69 14.18
CA PHE A 287 4.08 6.35 13.63
C PHE A 287 5.53 5.87 13.76
N LEU A 288 6.52 6.75 13.60
CA LEU A 288 7.92 6.38 13.85
C LEU A 288 8.11 5.90 15.30
N GLN A 289 7.56 6.62 16.30
CA GLN A 289 7.60 6.20 17.69
C GLN A 289 6.86 4.87 17.93
N HIS A 290 5.70 4.69 17.26
CA HIS A 290 4.96 3.43 17.31
C HIS A 290 5.77 2.26 16.75
N ILE A 291 6.38 2.41 15.57
CA ILE A 291 7.25 1.41 14.96
C ILE A 291 8.41 1.03 15.89
N MET A 292 9.07 2.02 16.49
CA MET A 292 10.13 1.81 17.48
C MET A 292 9.64 0.99 18.69
N SER A 293 8.37 1.13 19.08
CA SER A 293 7.80 0.42 20.23
C SER A 293 7.43 -1.04 19.94
N ILE A 294 7.06 -1.37 18.70
CA ILE A 294 6.57 -2.70 18.31
C ILE A 294 7.62 -3.62 17.67
N VAL A 295 8.81 -3.13 17.36
CA VAL A 295 9.89 -3.97 16.82
C VAL A 295 10.66 -4.66 17.94
N LYS A 296 10.91 -5.98 17.81
CA LYS A 296 11.70 -6.79 18.73
C LYS A 296 13.18 -6.33 18.76
N THR A 297 13.89 -6.62 19.85
CA THR A 297 15.36 -6.50 19.86
C THR A 297 15.95 -7.40 18.78
N GLY A 298 16.85 -6.86 17.97
CA GLY A 298 17.39 -7.51 16.76
C GLY A 298 16.44 -7.50 15.57
N GLY A 299 15.24 -6.93 15.71
CA GLY A 299 14.28 -6.78 14.61
C GLY A 299 14.66 -5.64 13.68
N ARG A 300 14.17 -5.72 12.43
CA ARG A 300 14.53 -4.85 11.30
C ARG A 300 13.34 -4.02 10.84
N VAL A 301 13.62 -2.79 10.40
CA VAL A 301 12.59 -1.86 9.94
C VAL A 301 12.93 -1.26 8.58
N GLY A 302 11.93 -1.16 7.71
CA GLY A 302 11.95 -0.35 6.49
C GLY A 302 10.73 0.57 6.45
N VAL A 303 10.91 1.86 6.66
CA VAL A 303 9.79 2.81 6.76
C VAL A 303 9.93 3.98 5.81
N VAL A 304 8.83 4.30 5.09
CA VAL A 304 8.76 5.46 4.20
C VAL A 304 8.37 6.70 5.01
N LEU A 305 9.19 7.75 4.97
CA LEU A 305 8.96 8.98 5.75
C LEU A 305 9.29 10.23 4.91
N PRO A 306 8.62 11.37 5.15
CA PRO A 306 8.94 12.63 4.48
C PRO A 306 10.24 13.24 5.01
N ASP A 307 10.83 14.16 4.22
CA ASP A 307 12.07 14.88 4.59
C ASP A 307 11.99 15.56 5.95
N SER A 308 10.81 16.04 6.36
CA SER A 308 10.62 16.70 7.65
C SER A 308 11.11 15.85 8.84
N VAL A 309 11.01 14.53 8.75
CA VAL A 309 11.55 13.64 9.80
C VAL A 309 13.07 13.73 9.92
N LEU A 310 13.77 13.99 8.82
CA LEU A 310 15.23 14.15 8.80
C LEU A 310 15.70 15.56 9.19
N THR A 311 14.86 16.58 8.95
CA THR A 311 15.27 18.00 8.99
C THR A 311 14.65 18.82 10.10
N ASP A 312 13.39 18.54 10.49
CA ASP A 312 12.66 19.39 11.41
C ASP A 312 13.23 19.34 12.84
N THR A 313 13.06 20.43 13.54
CA THR A 313 13.50 20.63 14.93
C THR A 313 12.40 20.31 15.95
N GLY A 314 12.67 20.46 17.21
CA GLY A 314 11.70 20.35 18.30
C GLY A 314 11.32 18.90 18.62
N ALA A 315 10.04 18.53 18.51
CA ALA A 315 9.58 17.18 18.85
C ALA A 315 10.17 16.14 17.88
N THR A 316 10.22 16.44 16.60
CA THR A 316 10.78 15.58 15.55
C THR A 316 12.27 15.31 15.77
N GLU A 317 13.03 16.33 16.09
CA GLU A 317 14.46 16.22 16.44
C GLU A 317 14.66 15.27 17.63
N ARG A 318 13.92 15.45 18.71
CA ARG A 318 14.02 14.56 19.88
C ARG A 318 13.67 13.11 19.58
N VAL A 319 12.69 12.86 18.70
CA VAL A 319 12.36 11.49 18.26
C VAL A 319 13.48 10.93 17.41
N ARG A 320 14.07 11.72 16.53
CA ARG A 320 15.24 11.35 15.71
C ARG A 320 16.46 11.04 16.59
N GLU A 321 16.75 11.85 17.59
CA GLU A 321 17.82 11.58 18.57
C GLU A 321 17.56 10.27 19.34
N LYS A 322 16.32 10.03 19.77
CA LYS A 322 15.93 8.78 20.41
C LYS A 322 16.13 7.58 19.48
N LEU A 323 15.72 7.71 18.20
CA LEU A 323 15.96 6.68 17.19
C LEU A 323 17.45 6.36 17.07
N MET A 324 18.31 7.36 16.88
CA MET A 324 19.75 7.16 16.71
C MET A 324 20.45 6.61 17.96
N LYS A 325 19.89 6.86 19.13
CA LYS A 325 20.45 6.38 20.41
C LYS A 325 20.08 4.94 20.73
N GLU A 326 18.84 4.53 20.41
CA GLU A 326 18.27 3.24 20.79
C GLU A 326 18.25 2.23 19.65
N PHE A 327 18.52 2.68 18.41
CA PHE A 327 18.49 1.90 17.18
C PHE A 327 19.68 2.24 16.30
N ASN A 328 20.07 1.29 15.48
CA ASN A 328 21.05 1.50 14.43
C ASN A 328 20.36 1.95 13.13
N LEU A 329 20.20 3.26 12.93
CA LEU A 329 19.78 3.82 11.64
C LEU A 329 20.97 3.74 10.68
N HIS A 330 21.04 2.67 9.91
CA HIS A 330 22.20 2.36 9.08
C HIS A 330 22.07 2.75 7.61
N THR A 331 20.83 2.99 7.10
CA THR A 331 20.65 3.29 5.68
C THR A 331 19.47 4.24 5.45
N ILE A 332 19.68 5.22 4.56
CA ILE A 332 18.64 6.14 4.06
C ILE A 332 18.61 6.06 2.53
N LEU A 333 17.46 5.69 1.96
CA LEU A 333 17.18 5.79 0.54
C LEU A 333 16.39 7.08 0.27
N ARG A 334 16.99 8.04 -0.43
CA ARG A 334 16.32 9.30 -0.81
C ARG A 334 15.56 9.12 -2.11
N LEU A 335 14.25 9.39 -2.07
CA LEU A 335 13.34 9.14 -3.19
C LEU A 335 13.02 10.43 -3.96
N PRO A 336 12.89 10.36 -5.30
CA PRO A 336 12.48 11.50 -6.12
C PRO A 336 11.01 11.87 -5.87
N THR A 337 10.64 13.09 -6.20
CA THR A 337 9.23 13.50 -6.25
C THR A 337 8.49 12.82 -7.41
N GLY A 338 7.14 12.78 -7.34
CA GLY A 338 6.29 12.26 -8.40
C GLY A 338 6.08 10.75 -8.38
N ILE A 339 6.60 10.03 -7.38
CA ILE A 339 6.36 8.59 -7.18
C ILE A 339 5.16 8.30 -6.28
N PHE A 340 4.67 9.31 -5.56
CA PHE A 340 3.45 9.23 -4.73
C PHE A 340 2.40 10.22 -5.24
N TYR A 341 1.12 9.95 -4.96
CA TYR A 341 0.01 10.86 -5.33
C TYR A 341 0.04 12.19 -4.58
N ALA A 342 0.67 12.27 -3.41
CA ALA A 342 0.97 13.52 -2.73
C ALA A 342 2.05 14.29 -3.50
N ASN A 343 1.64 15.06 -4.50
CA ASN A 343 2.54 15.80 -5.37
C ASN A 343 3.46 16.74 -4.57
N GLY A 344 4.76 16.67 -4.84
CA GLY A 344 5.76 17.58 -4.30
C GLY A 344 6.35 17.19 -2.95
N VAL A 345 5.83 16.16 -2.26
CA VAL A 345 6.43 15.68 -1.02
C VAL A 345 7.70 14.89 -1.33
N LYS A 346 8.83 15.34 -0.78
CA LYS A 346 10.09 14.60 -0.80
C LYS A 346 10.06 13.56 0.30
N THR A 347 10.36 12.32 -0.06
CA THR A 347 10.31 11.18 0.85
C THR A 347 11.63 10.42 0.88
N ASN A 348 11.82 9.65 1.94
CA ASN A 348 12.94 8.76 2.12
C ASN A 348 12.46 7.42 2.65
N VAL A 349 13.24 6.36 2.47
CA VAL A 349 13.07 5.13 3.24
C VAL A 349 14.19 5.07 4.25
N LEU A 350 13.82 4.93 5.52
CA LEU A 350 14.76 4.71 6.61
C LEU A 350 14.83 3.22 6.93
N PHE A 351 16.05 2.69 7.01
CA PHE A 351 16.31 1.31 7.40
C PHE A 351 17.09 1.32 8.71
N PHE A 352 16.54 0.67 9.73
CA PHE A 352 17.16 0.60 11.05
C PHE A 352 16.84 -0.70 11.77
N ASP A 353 17.74 -1.09 12.68
CA ASP A 353 17.64 -2.29 13.49
C ASP A 353 17.59 -1.89 14.97
N LYS A 354 16.84 -2.65 15.79
CA LYS A 354 16.78 -2.41 17.23
C LYS A 354 17.90 -3.15 17.96
N GLY A 355 18.74 -2.41 18.66
CA GLY A 355 19.79 -3.00 19.50
C GLY A 355 20.98 -2.06 19.71
N GLU A 356 21.75 -1.79 18.70
CA GLU A 356 22.92 -0.92 18.78
C GLU A 356 22.57 0.53 18.44
N PRO A 357 23.25 1.53 19.00
CA PRO A 357 23.10 2.91 18.58
C PRO A 357 23.68 3.14 17.18
N THR A 358 23.14 4.13 16.48
CA THR A 358 23.58 4.55 15.16
C THR A 358 25.04 5.05 15.21
N LYS A 359 25.88 4.58 14.30
CA LYS A 359 27.25 5.03 14.07
C LYS A 359 27.37 5.65 12.69
N ASP A 360 27.50 4.80 11.68
CA ASP A 360 27.63 5.20 10.30
C ASP A 360 26.27 5.15 9.60
N ILE A 361 26.02 6.10 8.70
CA ILE A 361 24.80 6.12 7.91
C ILE A 361 25.15 6.04 6.42
N TRP A 362 24.66 5.01 5.77
CA TRP A 362 24.73 4.86 4.32
C TRP A 362 23.56 5.58 3.66
N VAL A 363 23.84 6.40 2.66
CA VAL A 363 22.81 7.14 1.93
C VAL A 363 22.86 6.80 0.45
N TYR A 364 21.72 6.36 -0.10
CA TYR A 364 21.55 6.24 -1.55
C TYR A 364 20.69 7.40 -2.05
N ASP A 365 21.28 8.28 -2.85
CA ASP A 365 20.53 9.39 -3.44
C ASP A 365 19.93 9.00 -4.79
N TYR A 366 18.71 8.47 -4.75
CA TYR A 366 17.90 8.22 -5.94
C TYR A 366 17.09 9.45 -6.36
N ARG A 367 17.28 10.60 -5.70
CA ARG A 367 16.47 11.82 -5.90
C ARG A 367 17.10 12.78 -6.90
N THR A 368 18.37 13.11 -6.72
CA THR A 368 19.04 14.21 -7.44
C THR A 368 19.14 13.90 -8.93
N GLY A 369 18.58 14.78 -9.76
CA GLY A 369 18.54 14.64 -11.22
C GLY A 369 17.60 13.56 -11.76
N ILE A 370 16.71 12.98 -10.91
CA ILE A 370 15.75 11.96 -11.31
C ILE A 370 14.32 12.48 -11.14
N LYS A 371 13.52 12.32 -12.16
CA LYS A 371 12.09 12.66 -12.17
C LYS A 371 11.26 11.47 -12.61
N HIS A 372 10.23 11.19 -11.85
CA HIS A 372 9.19 10.22 -12.19
C HIS A 372 7.83 10.89 -12.22
N THR A 373 6.90 10.24 -12.90
CA THR A 373 5.47 10.57 -12.86
C THR A 373 4.70 9.26 -12.74
N MET A 374 3.56 9.29 -12.08
CA MET A 374 2.76 8.07 -11.89
C MET A 374 2.24 7.49 -13.20
N ALA A 375 1.90 8.33 -14.18
CA ALA A 375 1.23 7.89 -15.41
C ALA A 375 2.19 7.72 -16.60
N THR A 376 3.06 8.71 -16.85
CA THR A 376 3.85 8.76 -18.10
C THR A 376 5.27 8.23 -17.95
N LYS A 377 5.83 8.27 -16.75
CA LYS A 377 7.18 7.77 -16.43
C LYS A 377 7.20 7.12 -15.05
N PRO A 378 6.47 6.00 -14.85
CA PRO A 378 6.41 5.34 -13.56
C PRO A 378 7.79 4.79 -13.14
N MET A 379 8.00 4.74 -11.83
CA MET A 379 9.18 4.07 -11.26
C MET A 379 8.99 2.55 -11.39
N THR A 380 9.99 1.86 -11.89
CA THR A 380 10.02 0.39 -11.97
C THR A 380 11.02 -0.19 -10.96
N ARG A 381 10.97 -1.53 -10.73
CA ARG A 381 11.90 -2.20 -9.81
C ARG A 381 13.36 -2.09 -10.27
N GLU A 382 13.58 -2.12 -11.59
CA GLU A 382 14.90 -2.01 -12.22
C GLU A 382 15.57 -0.67 -11.90
N HIS A 383 14.81 0.40 -11.76
CA HIS A 383 15.34 1.71 -11.36
C HIS A 383 15.98 1.72 -9.96
N LEU A 384 15.64 0.76 -9.11
CA LEU A 384 16.19 0.59 -7.77
C LEU A 384 17.22 -0.55 -7.68
N GLN A 385 17.63 -1.15 -8.82
CA GLN A 385 18.55 -2.28 -8.81
C GLN A 385 19.91 -1.91 -8.21
N GLU A 386 20.49 -0.77 -8.64
CA GLU A 386 21.78 -0.31 -8.10
C GLU A 386 21.72 -0.09 -6.56
N PHE A 387 20.60 0.43 -6.05
CA PHE A 387 20.41 0.56 -4.61
C PHE A 387 20.42 -0.80 -3.90
N VAL A 388 19.69 -1.79 -4.44
CA VAL A 388 19.60 -3.14 -3.86
C VAL A 388 20.98 -3.81 -3.88
N ASP A 389 21.72 -3.68 -4.98
CA ASP A 389 23.08 -4.23 -5.10
C ASP A 389 24.03 -3.57 -4.09
N CYS A 390 23.97 -2.25 -3.93
CA CYS A 390 24.79 -1.51 -2.97
C CYS A 390 24.43 -1.81 -1.51
N TYR A 391 23.15 -2.12 -1.24
CA TYR A 391 22.70 -2.41 0.12
C TYR A 391 23.31 -3.69 0.69
N CYS A 392 23.63 -4.67 -0.13
CA CYS A 392 24.28 -5.94 0.24
C CYS A 392 23.56 -6.66 1.39
N SER A 393 22.23 -6.90 1.25
CA SER A 393 21.42 -7.52 2.29
C SER A 393 22.01 -8.84 2.80
N GLY A 394 22.23 -8.93 4.13
CA GLY A 394 22.86 -10.08 4.79
C GLY A 394 24.38 -10.15 4.64
N HIS A 395 25.00 -9.17 4.00
CA HIS A 395 26.45 -9.00 3.81
C HIS A 395 26.83 -7.52 3.94
N GLU A 396 26.29 -6.85 4.96
CA GLU A 396 26.42 -5.40 5.13
C GLU A 396 27.87 -4.94 5.33
N SER A 397 28.75 -5.83 5.80
CA SER A 397 30.21 -5.59 5.90
C SER A 397 30.89 -5.43 4.53
N ASP A 398 30.26 -5.92 3.45
CA ASP A 398 30.80 -5.90 2.11
C ASP A 398 30.39 -4.65 1.32
N ARG A 399 29.67 -3.73 1.95
CA ARG A 399 29.24 -2.47 1.35
C ARG A 399 30.44 -1.62 0.94
N VAL A 400 30.45 -1.19 -0.31
CA VAL A 400 31.46 -0.29 -0.87
C VAL A 400 30.77 0.95 -1.42
N GLN A 401 31.21 2.14 -1.01
CA GLN A 401 30.62 3.37 -1.52
C GLN A 401 30.97 3.59 -3.01
N LEU A 402 30.02 4.13 -3.75
CA LEU A 402 30.22 4.58 -5.13
C LEU A 402 30.79 6.00 -5.21
N TYR A 403 30.62 6.78 -4.14
CA TYR A 403 31.19 8.11 -4.02
C TYR A 403 32.71 8.01 -3.76
N SER A 404 33.47 8.80 -4.51
CA SER A 404 34.90 9.06 -4.26
C SER A 404 35.29 10.44 -4.81
N GLU A 405 36.52 10.89 -4.54
CA GLU A 405 37.05 12.13 -5.15
C GLU A 405 37.09 12.02 -6.69
N GLU A 406 37.30 10.83 -7.22
CA GLU A 406 37.31 10.54 -8.66
C GLU A 406 35.89 10.38 -9.23
N ASN A 407 34.93 9.99 -8.39
CA ASN A 407 33.52 9.84 -8.74
C ASN A 407 32.61 10.61 -7.74
N PRO A 408 32.64 11.95 -7.77
CA PRO A 408 31.85 12.77 -6.83
C PRO A 408 30.34 12.65 -7.02
N ASN A 409 29.91 12.08 -8.16
CA ASN A 409 28.50 11.84 -8.48
C ASN A 409 28.05 10.41 -8.17
N GLY A 410 28.86 9.60 -7.47
CA GLY A 410 28.44 8.29 -6.98
C GLY A 410 27.27 8.41 -6.01
N ARG A 411 26.17 7.68 -6.31
CA ARG A 411 24.88 7.83 -5.59
C ARG A 411 24.85 7.13 -4.23
N TRP A 412 25.80 6.29 -3.91
CA TRP A 412 25.92 5.55 -2.66
C TRP A 412 27.12 6.04 -1.87
N ARG A 413 26.88 6.62 -0.70
CA ARG A 413 27.91 7.19 0.18
C ARG A 413 27.70 6.79 1.63
N CYS A 414 28.78 6.51 2.34
CA CYS A 414 28.83 6.35 3.78
C CYS A 414 29.17 7.68 4.45
N PHE A 415 28.38 8.07 5.43
CA PHE A 415 28.68 9.15 6.36
C PHE A 415 29.11 8.50 7.67
N PHE A 416 30.38 8.65 8.01
CA PHE A 416 30.98 8.02 9.18
C PHE A 416 30.54 8.70 10.48
N GLU A 417 30.71 8.02 11.59
CA GLU A 417 30.25 8.41 12.93
C GLU A 417 30.58 9.87 13.29
N GLU A 418 31.75 10.37 12.91
CA GLU A 418 32.13 11.76 13.16
C GLU A 418 31.29 12.75 12.33
N GLU A 419 31.03 12.44 11.05
CA GLU A 419 30.17 13.26 10.19
C GLU A 419 28.72 13.24 10.70
N VAL A 420 28.24 12.07 11.13
CA VAL A 420 26.88 11.90 11.67
C VAL A 420 26.70 12.69 12.98
N LYS A 421 27.66 12.63 13.90
CA LYS A 421 27.63 13.37 15.18
C LYS A 421 27.68 14.88 15.00
N ASN A 422 28.38 15.37 13.97
CA ASN A 422 28.53 16.80 13.68
C ASN A 422 27.42 17.35 12.78
N ALA A 423 26.54 16.50 12.25
CA ALA A 423 25.47 16.91 11.36
C ALA A 423 24.35 17.64 12.14
N VAL A 424 23.90 18.78 11.63
CA VAL A 424 22.75 19.54 12.18
C VAL A 424 21.44 18.74 12.01
N ASN A 425 21.36 17.96 10.94
CA ASN A 425 20.24 17.08 10.62
C ASN A 425 20.71 15.94 9.69
N LEU A 426 19.79 15.06 9.30
CA LEU A 426 20.12 13.89 8.48
C LEU A 426 19.86 14.08 6.96
N ASP A 427 19.70 15.32 6.50
CA ASP A 427 19.57 15.62 5.06
C ASP A 427 20.96 15.74 4.39
N PHE A 428 21.68 14.63 4.38
CA PHE A 428 23.02 14.56 3.78
C PHE A 428 22.95 14.79 2.26
N LYS A 429 23.69 15.79 1.77
CA LYS A 429 23.76 16.19 0.36
C LYS A 429 25.21 16.24 -0.09
N TRP A 430 25.52 15.64 -1.22
CA TRP A 430 26.86 15.68 -1.83
C TRP A 430 26.81 15.75 -3.36
N LEU A 431 25.68 15.30 -3.99
CA LEU A 431 25.55 15.34 -5.43
C LEU A 431 25.29 16.78 -5.88
N ASP A 432 26.12 17.25 -6.77
CA ASP A 432 25.97 18.54 -7.47
C ASP A 432 25.64 18.25 -8.95
N LEU A 433 24.50 17.57 -9.14
CA LEU A 433 23.94 17.40 -10.47
C LEU A 433 23.06 18.62 -10.74
N GLU A 434 23.68 19.72 -11.26
CA GLU A 434 22.86 20.80 -11.80
C GLU A 434 21.83 20.19 -12.76
N GLU A 435 20.56 20.35 -12.44
CA GLU A 435 19.48 20.17 -13.41
C GLU A 435 19.60 21.28 -14.45
N LYS A 436 20.59 21.21 -15.30
CA LYS A 436 20.55 21.99 -16.54
C LYS A 436 19.42 21.36 -17.34
N ASP A 437 18.29 22.06 -17.37
CA ASP A 437 17.28 21.75 -18.35
C ASP A 437 17.98 21.83 -19.72
N LYS A 438 18.32 20.65 -20.27
CA LYS A 438 19.04 20.56 -21.54
C LYS A 438 18.13 20.81 -22.74
N ARG A 439 16.83 21.03 -22.47
CA ARG A 439 15.87 21.36 -23.49
C ARG A 439 16.19 22.76 -24.02
N THR A 440 16.18 22.88 -25.33
CA THR A 440 16.21 24.18 -25.98
C THR A 440 14.92 24.95 -25.67
N ILE A 441 14.94 26.26 -25.79
CA ILE A 441 13.73 27.08 -25.63
C ILE A 441 12.63 26.58 -26.58
N ALA A 442 12.98 26.09 -27.76
CA ALA A 442 12.04 25.50 -28.72
C ALA A 442 11.37 24.24 -28.17
N GLU A 443 12.13 23.30 -27.59
CA GLU A 443 11.59 22.08 -26.97
C GLU A 443 10.69 22.37 -25.77
N VAL A 444 11.06 23.37 -24.94
CA VAL A 444 10.19 23.81 -23.83
C VAL A 444 8.89 24.41 -24.34
N LEU A 445 8.93 25.18 -25.43
CA LEU A 445 7.74 25.76 -26.06
C LEU A 445 6.87 24.68 -26.71
N GLU A 446 7.46 23.65 -27.32
CA GLU A 446 6.72 22.51 -27.88
C GLU A 446 6.02 21.72 -26.77
N ASP A 447 6.70 21.44 -25.64
CA ASP A 447 6.11 20.76 -24.49
C ASP A 447 4.95 21.58 -23.89
N MET A 448 5.13 22.91 -23.73
CA MET A 448 4.07 23.80 -23.25
C MET A 448 2.88 23.85 -24.22
N GLN A 449 3.13 23.81 -25.53
CA GLN A 449 2.07 23.78 -26.52
C GLN A 449 1.31 22.45 -26.47
N ALA A 450 2.02 21.32 -26.35
CA ALA A 450 1.40 19.99 -26.24
C ALA A 450 0.54 19.85 -24.98
N GLU A 451 0.99 20.39 -23.84
CA GLU A 451 0.17 20.44 -22.61
C GLU A 451 -1.05 21.35 -22.76
N SER A 452 -0.89 22.52 -23.42
CA SER A 452 -1.99 23.44 -23.72
C SER A 452 -3.04 22.81 -24.63
N ASP A 453 -2.60 22.09 -25.66
CA ASP A 453 -3.47 21.39 -26.60
C ASP A 453 -4.23 20.25 -25.89
N GLY A 454 -3.56 19.53 -25.00
CA GLY A 454 -4.17 18.51 -24.13
C GLY A 454 -5.24 19.08 -23.17
N ILE A 455 -5.01 20.27 -22.62
CA ILE A 455 -5.99 20.99 -21.83
C ILE A 455 -7.18 21.42 -22.68
N ALA A 456 -6.93 21.94 -23.90
CA ALA A 456 -7.98 22.36 -24.81
C ALA A 456 -8.87 21.17 -25.27
N GLU A 457 -8.25 20.02 -25.52
CA GLU A 457 -8.99 18.78 -25.85
C GLU A 457 -9.82 18.28 -24.66
N ALA A 458 -9.28 18.32 -23.43
CA ALA A 458 -10.01 17.96 -22.22
C ALA A 458 -11.19 18.90 -21.97
N VAL A 459 -11.01 20.22 -22.20
CA VAL A 459 -12.08 21.21 -22.10
C VAL A 459 -13.14 20.99 -23.19
N SER A 460 -12.75 20.65 -24.41
CA SER A 460 -13.67 20.33 -25.51
C SER A 460 -14.53 19.09 -25.17
N ARG A 461 -13.89 18.04 -24.67
CA ARG A 461 -14.57 16.83 -24.19
C ARG A 461 -15.54 17.10 -23.03
N LEU A 462 -15.15 17.97 -22.10
CA LEU A 462 -16.05 18.42 -21.03
C LEU A 462 -17.24 19.19 -21.56
N LYS A 463 -17.05 20.05 -22.56
CA LYS A 463 -18.15 20.79 -23.22
C LYS A 463 -19.10 19.86 -23.98
N GLU A 464 -18.59 18.83 -24.66
CA GLU A 464 -19.42 17.81 -25.30
C GLU A 464 -20.25 17.02 -24.28
N LEU A 465 -19.64 16.64 -23.13
CA LEU A 465 -20.34 15.96 -22.05
C LEU A 465 -21.38 16.84 -21.34
N LEU A 466 -21.12 18.13 -21.25
CA LEU A 466 -22.04 19.11 -20.64
C LEU A 466 -23.05 19.69 -21.65
N GLY A 467 -22.78 19.66 -22.95
CA GLY A 467 -23.65 20.18 -24.01
C GLY A 467 -24.96 19.40 -24.20
N GLY A 468 -25.17 18.33 -23.45
CA GLY A 468 -26.47 17.64 -23.31
C GLY A 468 -27.28 18.03 -22.08
N ILE A 469 -26.80 18.99 -21.28
CA ILE A 469 -27.49 19.52 -20.09
C ILE A 469 -27.81 20.98 -20.39
N GLU A 470 -29.06 21.26 -20.76
CA GLU A 470 -29.59 22.65 -20.74
C GLU A 470 -29.49 23.15 -19.29
N LEU A 471 -28.72 24.23 -19.07
CA LEU A 471 -28.62 24.95 -17.82
C LEU A 471 -29.83 25.83 -17.60
#